data_763262b0aa3ab0787ccc6af5c85bd40a
#
_entry.id   763262b0aa3ab0787ccc6af5c85bd40a
#
_cell.length_a   1.000
_cell.length_b   1.000
_cell.length_c   1.000
_cell.angle_alpha   90.00
_cell.angle_beta   90.00
_cell.angle_gamma   90.00
#
_symmetry.space_group_name_H-M   'P 1'
#
loop_
_entity.id
_entity.type
_entity.pdbx_description
1 polymer ?
#
loop_
_entity_poly.entity_id
_entity_poly.type
_entity_poly.pdbx_seq_one_letter_code
_entity_poly.pdbx_strand_id
1 'polypeptide(L)'
;MYSTLSKLNWPEIEKEILQFWEERGIFEKSVAQRPTHKAFTFFEGPPSANGMPGIHHVMARAMKDIFCRYKTQQGFRVERKAGWDTHGLPIELQVEKRLGIRKEDIGEKISVADYNRECREDVLKFKDTWDDLTKRIGFWVDLDNPYVTYNNDYIETLWALLKKLHDKGFLYKGYTIQPFSPAAGTGLSSHELNQPGTYQNVKDTTIVAQFKKTGTENHYFLAWTTTPWTLPSNTALAVGAKIGRA
;
A
#
# COMPACT_ATOMS: atom_id res chain seq x y z
N MET A 1 3.04 -9.25 46.99
CA MET A 1 4.51 -9.39 47.03
C MET A 1 4.96 -9.63 45.58
N TYR A 2 5.79 -8.78 45.04
CA TYR A 2 6.30 -8.98 43.67
C TYR A 2 7.44 -10.00 43.68
N SER A 3 7.46 -10.94 42.74
CA SER A 3 8.54 -11.91 42.63
C SER A 3 9.83 -11.23 42.18
N THR A 4 10.93 -11.53 42.84
CA THR A 4 12.28 -11.11 42.37
C THR A 4 12.69 -11.98 41.20
N LEU A 5 12.90 -11.37 40.02
CA LEU A 5 13.42 -12.05 38.85
C LEU A 5 14.93 -12.21 38.98
N SER A 6 15.40 -13.43 39.25
CA SER A 6 16.84 -13.74 39.38
C SER A 6 17.54 -13.80 38.01
N LYS A 7 16.80 -14.10 36.93
CA LYS A 7 17.28 -14.13 35.55
C LYS A 7 16.15 -13.72 34.63
N LEU A 8 16.38 -12.68 33.82
CA LEU A 8 15.40 -12.20 32.85
C LEU A 8 15.47 -13.06 31.57
N ASN A 9 14.40 -13.80 31.28
CA ASN A 9 14.16 -14.45 30.02
C ASN A 9 12.96 -13.75 29.34
N TRP A 10 13.24 -12.71 28.57
CA TRP A 10 12.21 -11.89 27.93
C TRP A 10 11.20 -12.69 27.12
N PRO A 11 11.62 -13.67 26.25
CA PRO A 11 10.67 -14.46 25.48
C PRO A 11 9.67 -15.26 26.32
N GLU A 12 10.07 -15.78 27.48
CA GLU A 12 9.17 -16.51 28.38
C GLU A 12 8.22 -15.57 29.12
N ILE A 13 8.75 -14.47 29.66
CA ILE A 13 7.94 -13.45 30.34
C ILE A 13 6.86 -12.88 29.39
N GLU A 14 7.23 -12.62 28.12
CA GLU A 14 6.27 -12.14 27.11
C GLU A 14 5.16 -13.14 26.85
N LYS A 15 5.46 -14.43 26.76
CA LYS A 15 4.44 -15.49 26.58
C LYS A 15 3.47 -15.55 27.76
N GLU A 16 3.98 -15.51 28.99
CA GLU A 16 3.17 -15.48 30.21
C GLU A 16 2.22 -14.27 30.22
N ILE A 17 2.71 -13.10 29.81
CA ILE A 17 1.89 -11.88 29.75
C ILE A 17 0.84 -11.97 28.64
N LEU A 18 1.18 -12.49 27.46
CA LEU A 18 0.24 -12.68 26.39
C LEU A 18 -0.88 -13.63 26.81
N GLN A 19 -0.53 -14.75 27.44
CA GLN A 19 -1.50 -15.70 27.99
C GLN A 19 -2.41 -15.05 29.04
N PHE A 20 -1.85 -14.28 29.95
CA PHE A 20 -2.62 -13.53 30.96
C PHE A 20 -3.60 -12.54 30.30
N TRP A 21 -3.18 -11.84 29.24
CA TRP A 21 -4.05 -10.91 28.53
C TRP A 21 -5.22 -11.61 27.85
N GLU A 22 -4.97 -12.76 27.22
CA GLU A 22 -5.98 -13.56 26.55
C GLU A 22 -6.98 -14.14 27.56
N GLU A 23 -6.52 -14.85 28.59
CA GLU A 23 -7.37 -15.47 29.63
C GLU A 23 -8.24 -14.44 30.36
N ARG A 24 -7.77 -13.22 30.50
CA ARG A 24 -8.48 -12.17 31.21
C ARG A 24 -9.24 -11.20 30.30
N GLY A 25 -9.17 -11.34 29.00
CA GLY A 25 -9.80 -10.44 28.03
C GLY A 25 -9.37 -8.98 28.26
N ILE A 26 -8.06 -8.74 28.41
CA ILE A 26 -7.56 -7.43 28.79
C ILE A 26 -7.77 -6.37 27.71
N PHE A 27 -7.62 -6.75 26.45
CA PHE A 27 -7.88 -5.85 25.31
C PHE A 27 -9.34 -5.44 25.27
N GLU A 28 -10.26 -6.41 25.31
CA GLU A 28 -11.72 -6.18 25.27
C GLU A 28 -12.17 -5.31 26.45
N LYS A 29 -11.69 -5.60 27.65
CA LYS A 29 -11.92 -4.78 28.84
C LYS A 29 -11.37 -3.36 28.70
N SER A 30 -10.23 -3.21 28.04
CA SER A 30 -9.64 -1.89 27.78
C SER A 30 -10.53 -1.01 26.91
N VAL A 31 -11.36 -1.60 26.06
CA VAL A 31 -12.38 -0.91 25.24
C VAL A 31 -13.68 -0.75 26.02
N ALA A 32 -14.22 -1.85 26.56
CA ALA A 32 -15.57 -1.90 27.15
C ALA A 32 -15.74 -1.02 28.41
N GLN A 33 -14.68 -0.91 29.22
CA GLN A 33 -14.72 -0.14 30.50
C GLN A 33 -14.62 1.38 30.30
N ARG A 34 -14.45 1.87 29.07
CA ARG A 34 -14.27 3.29 28.80
C ARG A 34 -15.52 3.90 28.18
N PRO A 35 -15.81 5.20 28.47
CA PRO A 35 -17.03 5.84 28.05
C PRO A 35 -17.06 6.04 26.54
N THR A 36 -18.22 5.80 25.93
CA THR A 36 -18.42 5.93 24.47
C THR A 36 -18.26 7.37 23.95
N HIS A 37 -18.57 8.37 24.78
CA HIS A 37 -18.44 9.78 24.41
C HIS A 37 -16.96 10.24 24.32
N LYS A 38 -16.01 9.48 24.86
CA LYS A 38 -14.58 9.76 24.79
C LYS A 38 -13.89 8.73 23.88
N ALA A 39 -14.37 8.65 22.63
CA ALA A 39 -13.86 7.69 21.65
C ALA A 39 -12.62 8.19 20.90
N PHE A 40 -11.71 7.27 20.61
CA PHE A 40 -10.63 7.42 19.65
C PHE A 40 -10.63 6.17 18.75
N THR A 41 -11.10 6.32 17.53
CA THR A 41 -11.23 5.20 16.59
C THR A 41 -9.95 5.04 15.77
N PHE A 42 -9.46 3.82 15.67
CA PHE A 42 -8.29 3.46 14.89
C PHE A 42 -8.63 2.35 13.89
N PHE A 43 -8.33 2.59 12.62
CA PHE A 43 -8.36 1.59 11.57
C PHE A 43 -6.92 1.24 11.18
N GLU A 44 -6.61 -0.06 11.12
CA GLU A 44 -5.33 -0.53 10.60
C GLU A 44 -5.18 -0.10 9.14
N GLY A 45 -3.97 0.37 8.75
CA GLY A 45 -3.58 0.44 7.36
C GLY A 45 -3.35 -0.98 6.85
N PRO A 46 -4.26 -1.49 5.98
CA PRO A 46 -4.37 -2.93 5.76
C PRO A 46 -3.17 -3.45 4.98
N PRO A 47 -2.46 -4.48 5.47
CA PRO A 47 -1.48 -5.18 4.68
C PRO A 47 -2.15 -6.15 3.71
N SER A 48 -1.45 -6.54 2.65
CA SER A 48 -1.77 -7.73 1.87
C SER A 48 -1.12 -8.95 2.51
N ALA A 49 -1.87 -10.04 2.68
CA ALA A 49 -1.36 -11.28 3.27
C ALA A 49 -0.89 -12.31 2.23
N ASN A 50 -0.46 -11.87 1.06
CA ASN A 50 0.08 -12.69 -0.03
C ASN A 50 1.56 -13.05 0.16
N GLY A 51 2.23 -12.50 1.17
CA GLY A 51 3.61 -12.75 1.53
C GLY A 51 3.84 -12.81 3.04
N MET A 52 5.00 -13.33 3.44
CA MET A 52 5.41 -13.40 4.84
C MET A 52 5.65 -12.01 5.43
N PRO A 53 5.23 -11.76 6.69
CA PRO A 53 5.52 -10.49 7.34
C PRO A 53 7.02 -10.31 7.62
N GLY A 54 7.54 -9.10 7.38
CA GLY A 54 8.93 -8.74 7.66
C GLY A 54 9.07 -7.81 8.87
N ILE A 55 10.32 -7.54 9.27
CA ILE A 55 10.62 -6.69 10.43
C ILE A 55 10.05 -5.27 10.32
N HIS A 56 9.98 -4.70 9.12
CA HIS A 56 9.38 -3.39 8.88
C HIS A 56 7.89 -3.35 9.24
N HIS A 57 7.18 -4.47 9.08
CA HIS A 57 5.79 -4.60 9.49
C HIS A 57 5.66 -4.60 11.03
N VAL A 58 6.60 -5.24 11.73
CA VAL A 58 6.66 -5.21 13.21
C VAL A 58 6.88 -3.78 13.70
N MET A 59 7.85 -3.06 13.11
CA MET A 59 8.13 -1.66 13.46
C MET A 59 6.90 -0.76 13.25
N ALA A 60 6.24 -0.89 12.10
CA ALA A 60 5.04 -0.10 11.82
C ALA A 60 3.92 -0.38 12.84
N ARG A 61 3.70 -1.65 13.22
CA ARG A 61 2.71 -2.03 14.23
C ARG A 61 3.07 -1.51 15.61
N ALA A 62 4.32 -1.60 16.02
CA ALA A 62 4.78 -1.07 17.29
C ALA A 62 4.52 0.44 17.40
N MET A 63 4.83 1.21 16.36
CA MET A 63 4.55 2.65 16.34
C MET A 63 3.06 2.96 16.43
N LYS A 64 2.21 2.26 15.71
CA LYS A 64 0.74 2.43 15.76
C LYS A 64 0.20 2.09 17.16
N ASP A 65 0.68 1.01 17.76
CA ASP A 65 0.24 0.56 19.08
C ASP A 65 0.59 1.56 20.19
N ILE A 66 1.73 2.24 20.10
CA ILE A 66 2.11 3.30 21.05
C ILE A 66 1.01 4.38 21.12
N PHE A 67 0.53 4.87 19.99
CA PHE A 67 -0.52 5.89 19.94
C PHE A 67 -1.83 5.37 20.52
N CYS A 68 -2.23 4.17 20.16
CA CYS A 68 -3.46 3.55 20.65
C CYS A 68 -3.39 3.30 22.16
N ARG A 69 -2.28 2.76 22.68
CA ARG A 69 -2.08 2.54 24.11
C ARG A 69 -2.02 3.84 24.89
N TYR A 70 -1.32 4.83 24.38
CA TYR A 70 -1.26 6.16 24.99
C TYR A 70 -2.66 6.77 25.13
N LYS A 71 -3.49 6.71 24.08
CA LYS A 71 -4.89 7.17 24.15
C LYS A 71 -5.71 6.33 25.13
N THR A 72 -5.50 5.03 25.18
CA THR A 72 -6.14 4.14 26.16
C THR A 72 -5.78 4.56 27.61
N GLN A 73 -4.51 4.87 27.88
CA GLN A 73 -4.06 5.34 29.21
C GLN A 73 -4.63 6.71 29.57
N GLN A 74 -4.91 7.57 28.60
CA GLN A 74 -5.60 8.83 28.79
C GLN A 74 -7.11 8.68 29.05
N GLY A 75 -7.62 7.44 29.11
CA GLY A 75 -9.03 7.14 29.38
C GLY A 75 -9.92 7.21 28.14
N PHE A 76 -9.37 7.22 26.94
CA PHE A 76 -10.17 7.10 25.71
C PHE A 76 -10.59 5.64 25.48
N ARG A 77 -11.81 5.47 24.96
CA ARG A 77 -12.26 4.23 24.33
C ARG A 77 -11.61 4.13 22.97
N VAL A 78 -10.65 3.21 22.83
CA VAL A 78 -9.86 3.05 21.60
C VAL A 78 -10.31 1.77 20.88
N GLU A 79 -11.25 1.90 19.99
CA GLU A 79 -11.64 0.83 19.08
C GLU A 79 -10.61 0.73 17.95
N ARG A 80 -10.09 -0.48 17.74
CA ARG A 80 -8.97 -0.76 16.84
C ARG A 80 -9.39 -1.85 15.88
N LYS A 81 -9.67 -1.48 14.64
CA LYS A 81 -10.15 -2.41 13.62
C LYS A 81 -9.02 -2.86 12.71
N ALA A 82 -8.81 -4.18 12.63
CA ALA A 82 -7.90 -4.77 11.64
C ALA A 82 -8.45 -4.64 10.22
N GLY A 83 -7.59 -4.84 9.24
CA GLY A 83 -7.99 -4.82 7.83
C GLY A 83 -7.03 -5.59 6.95
N TRP A 84 -7.52 -6.00 5.77
CA TRP A 84 -6.76 -6.69 4.74
C TRP A 84 -6.94 -5.99 3.40
N ASP A 85 -5.81 -5.60 2.79
CA ASP A 85 -5.78 -5.13 1.40
C ASP A 85 -5.70 -6.33 0.47
N THR A 86 -6.68 -6.44 -0.42
CA THR A 86 -6.87 -7.65 -1.23
C THR A 86 -6.86 -7.36 -2.73
N HIS A 87 -6.43 -6.16 -3.13
CA HIS A 87 -6.38 -5.73 -4.52
C HIS A 87 -4.97 -5.34 -4.95
N GLY A 88 -4.78 -5.23 -6.24
CA GLY A 88 -3.63 -4.60 -6.85
C GLY A 88 -2.66 -5.54 -7.56
N LEU A 89 -1.79 -4.90 -8.31
CA LEU A 89 -0.83 -5.51 -9.22
C LEU A 89 0.07 -6.61 -8.59
N PRO A 90 0.55 -6.48 -7.34
CA PRO A 90 1.39 -7.54 -6.74
C PRO A 90 0.70 -8.89 -6.65
N ILE A 91 -0.62 -8.89 -6.37
CA ILE A 91 -1.42 -10.12 -6.26
C ILE A 91 -1.65 -10.70 -7.65
N GLU A 92 -2.05 -9.86 -8.62
CA GLU A 92 -2.26 -10.26 -10.00
C GLU A 92 -1.01 -10.92 -10.59
N LEU A 93 0.14 -10.27 -10.51
CA LEU A 93 1.41 -10.79 -11.03
C LEU A 93 1.83 -12.11 -10.37
N GLN A 94 1.56 -12.26 -9.07
CA GLN A 94 1.86 -13.51 -8.35
C GLN A 94 0.99 -14.65 -8.85
N VAL A 95 -0.31 -14.42 -9.04
CA VAL A 95 -1.25 -15.42 -9.56
C VAL A 95 -0.96 -15.75 -11.03
N GLU A 96 -0.73 -14.76 -11.88
CA GLU A 96 -0.34 -14.95 -13.29
C GLU A 96 0.92 -15.83 -13.39
N LYS A 97 1.93 -15.52 -12.59
CA LYS A 97 3.17 -16.31 -12.53
C LYS A 97 2.92 -17.76 -12.07
N ARG A 98 2.06 -17.96 -11.06
CA ARG A 98 1.73 -19.28 -10.53
C ARG A 98 0.95 -20.12 -11.54
N LEU A 99 0.03 -19.50 -12.26
CA LEU A 99 -0.78 -20.16 -13.28
C LEU A 99 -0.06 -20.30 -14.64
N GLY A 100 1.07 -19.61 -14.82
CA GLY A 100 1.79 -19.59 -16.11
C GLY A 100 1.04 -18.88 -17.24
N ILE A 101 0.23 -17.89 -16.90
CA ILE A 101 -0.58 -17.10 -17.82
C ILE A 101 -0.11 -15.64 -17.88
N ARG A 102 -0.60 -14.92 -18.89
CA ARG A 102 -0.44 -13.48 -19.03
C ARG A 102 -1.79 -12.79 -18.88
N LYS A 103 -1.78 -11.49 -18.69
CA LYS A 103 -2.99 -10.67 -18.55
C LYS A 103 -3.96 -10.83 -19.75
N GLU A 104 -3.43 -10.97 -20.96
CA GLU A 104 -4.20 -11.17 -22.18
C GLU A 104 -4.92 -12.54 -22.22
N ASP A 105 -4.47 -13.51 -21.43
CA ASP A 105 -5.07 -14.84 -21.36
C ASP A 105 -6.35 -14.86 -20.50
N ILE A 106 -6.59 -13.80 -19.71
CA ILE A 106 -7.76 -13.69 -18.85
C ILE A 106 -8.99 -13.39 -19.70
N GLY A 107 -9.99 -14.26 -19.59
CA GLY A 107 -11.17 -14.25 -20.43
C GLY A 107 -11.07 -15.17 -21.66
N GLU A 108 -9.86 -15.64 -22.02
CA GLU A 108 -9.61 -16.56 -23.11
C GLU A 108 -9.22 -17.96 -22.62
N LYS A 109 -8.10 -18.09 -21.90
CA LYS A 109 -7.60 -19.36 -21.35
C LYS A 109 -8.15 -19.69 -19.97
N ILE A 110 -8.47 -18.68 -19.20
CA ILE A 110 -9.09 -18.79 -17.88
C ILE A 110 -10.26 -17.81 -17.82
N SER A 111 -11.39 -18.24 -17.23
CA SER A 111 -12.50 -17.32 -17.04
C SER A 111 -12.15 -16.22 -16.03
N VAL A 112 -12.74 -15.02 -16.17
CA VAL A 112 -12.57 -13.93 -15.21
C VAL A 112 -13.00 -14.39 -13.79
N ALA A 113 -14.05 -15.19 -13.70
CA ALA A 113 -14.53 -15.72 -12.42
C ALA A 113 -13.51 -16.64 -11.75
N ASP A 114 -12.90 -17.55 -12.50
CA ASP A 114 -11.88 -18.47 -12.00
C ASP A 114 -10.61 -17.71 -11.61
N TYR A 115 -10.18 -16.77 -12.44
CA TYR A 115 -9.04 -15.90 -12.13
C TYR A 115 -9.27 -15.12 -10.83
N ASN A 116 -10.44 -14.51 -10.66
CA ASN A 116 -10.78 -13.80 -9.42
C ASN A 116 -10.83 -14.73 -8.20
N ARG A 117 -11.27 -15.97 -8.36
CA ARG A 117 -11.23 -16.98 -7.28
C ARG A 117 -9.79 -17.27 -6.87
N GLU A 118 -8.90 -17.51 -7.83
CA GLU A 118 -7.48 -17.74 -7.59
C GLU A 118 -6.81 -16.56 -6.87
N CYS A 119 -7.14 -15.33 -7.26
CA CYS A 119 -6.65 -14.12 -6.58
C CYS A 119 -7.16 -14.02 -5.14
N ARG A 120 -8.42 -14.34 -4.88
CA ARG A 120 -9.01 -14.32 -3.53
C ARG A 120 -8.38 -15.36 -2.61
N GLU A 121 -8.04 -16.53 -3.12
CA GLU A 121 -7.38 -17.59 -2.36
C GLU A 121 -5.92 -17.20 -2.05
N ASP A 122 -5.21 -16.64 -3.03
CA ASP A 122 -3.79 -16.32 -2.89
C ASP A 122 -3.52 -15.12 -1.97
N VAL A 123 -4.38 -14.10 -2.01
CA VAL A 123 -4.17 -12.85 -1.26
C VAL A 123 -4.22 -13.01 0.25
N LEU A 124 -4.92 -14.00 0.78
CA LEU A 124 -5.01 -14.30 2.21
C LEU A 124 -4.21 -15.53 2.64
N LYS A 125 -3.34 -16.04 1.77
CA LYS A 125 -2.57 -17.27 1.97
C LYS A 125 -1.78 -17.30 3.28
N PHE A 126 -1.24 -16.18 3.71
CA PHE A 126 -0.44 -16.07 4.93
C PHE A 126 -1.17 -15.37 6.08
N LYS A 127 -2.51 -15.23 5.98
CA LYS A 127 -3.30 -14.52 7.00
C LYS A 127 -3.03 -15.02 8.41
N ASP A 128 -3.04 -16.33 8.63
CA ASP A 128 -2.82 -16.93 9.95
C ASP A 128 -1.43 -16.58 10.50
N THR A 129 -0.40 -16.60 9.66
CA THR A 129 0.96 -16.19 10.05
C THR A 129 1.02 -14.71 10.46
N TRP A 130 0.27 -13.85 9.77
CA TRP A 130 0.16 -12.44 10.12
C TRP A 130 -0.61 -12.22 11.42
N ASP A 131 -1.68 -12.97 11.66
CA ASP A 131 -2.46 -12.91 12.90
C ASP A 131 -1.62 -13.39 14.08
N ASP A 132 -0.89 -14.49 13.93
CA ASP A 132 0.02 -15.02 14.94
C ASP A 132 1.14 -14.03 15.27
N LEU A 133 1.75 -13.41 14.25
CA LEU A 133 2.74 -12.35 14.47
C LEU A 133 2.13 -11.16 15.22
N THR A 134 0.95 -10.73 14.84
CA THR A 134 0.25 -9.60 15.46
C THR A 134 -0.01 -9.86 16.93
N LYS A 135 -0.49 -11.06 17.27
CA LYS A 135 -0.66 -11.52 18.65
C LYS A 135 0.68 -11.61 19.38
N ARG A 136 1.69 -12.23 18.74
CA ARG A 136 3.01 -12.46 19.33
C ARG A 136 3.74 -11.19 19.72
N ILE A 137 3.61 -10.12 18.95
CA ILE A 137 4.21 -8.80 19.28
C ILE A 137 3.37 -7.98 20.26
N GLY A 138 2.22 -8.52 20.71
CA GLY A 138 1.31 -7.85 21.64
C GLY A 138 0.58 -6.65 21.06
N PHE A 139 0.44 -6.56 19.75
CA PHE A 139 -0.33 -5.49 19.09
C PHE A 139 -1.82 -5.73 19.26
N TRP A 140 -2.48 -4.87 20.02
CA TRP A 140 -3.91 -4.95 20.29
C TRP A 140 -4.72 -4.38 19.12
N VAL A 141 -5.40 -5.25 18.40
CA VAL A 141 -6.30 -4.90 17.29
C VAL A 141 -7.36 -6.01 17.15
N ASP A 142 -8.58 -5.64 16.79
CA ASP A 142 -9.66 -6.60 16.55
C ASP A 142 -9.40 -7.37 15.26
N LEU A 143 -8.89 -8.60 15.40
CA LEU A 143 -8.62 -9.54 14.30
C LEU A 143 -9.84 -10.39 13.94
N ASP A 144 -10.86 -10.43 14.81
CA ASP A 144 -12.05 -11.26 14.60
C ASP A 144 -13.04 -10.62 13.63
N ASN A 145 -13.06 -9.28 13.60
CA ASN A 145 -13.94 -8.48 12.74
C ASN A 145 -13.16 -7.51 11.83
N PRO A 146 -12.20 -8.00 11.03
CA PRO A 146 -11.42 -7.13 10.15
C PRO A 146 -12.31 -6.64 8.98
N TYR A 147 -11.98 -5.47 8.43
CA TYR A 147 -12.49 -5.13 7.12
C TYR A 147 -11.61 -5.75 6.03
N VAL A 148 -12.23 -6.25 4.98
CA VAL A 148 -11.54 -6.87 3.84
C VAL A 148 -11.98 -6.16 2.58
N THR A 149 -11.02 -5.60 1.83
CA THR A 149 -11.36 -4.67 0.75
C THR A 149 -12.11 -5.30 -0.43
N TYR A 150 -12.09 -6.63 -0.59
CA TYR A 150 -12.93 -7.32 -1.59
C TYR A 150 -14.35 -7.67 -1.12
N ASN A 151 -14.69 -7.43 0.15
CA ASN A 151 -16.04 -7.68 0.63
C ASN A 151 -17.03 -6.69 0.01
N ASN A 152 -18.24 -7.16 -0.32
CA ASN A 152 -19.26 -6.34 -0.95
C ASN A 152 -19.61 -5.10 -0.14
N ASP A 153 -19.77 -5.23 1.17
CA ASP A 153 -20.09 -4.11 2.08
C ASP A 153 -19.05 -2.99 1.99
N TYR A 154 -17.76 -3.37 1.90
CA TYR A 154 -16.69 -2.41 1.72
C TYR A 154 -16.77 -1.75 0.34
N ILE A 155 -16.92 -2.54 -0.72
CA ILE A 155 -17.00 -2.07 -2.11
C ILE A 155 -18.21 -1.14 -2.30
N GLU A 156 -19.38 -1.52 -1.81
CA GLU A 156 -20.61 -0.73 -1.91
C GLU A 156 -20.46 0.61 -1.17
N THR A 157 -19.88 0.59 0.03
CA THR A 157 -19.59 1.79 0.79
C THR A 157 -18.65 2.73 0.05
N LEU A 158 -17.57 2.17 -0.52
CA LEU A 158 -16.61 2.93 -1.32
C LEU A 158 -17.27 3.55 -2.56
N TRP A 159 -18.07 2.79 -3.28
CA TRP A 159 -18.79 3.28 -4.45
C TRP A 159 -19.79 4.40 -4.10
N ALA A 160 -20.48 4.27 -2.97
CA ALA A 160 -21.38 5.34 -2.50
C ALA A 160 -20.61 6.63 -2.19
N LEU A 161 -19.40 6.53 -1.63
CA LEU A 161 -18.52 7.68 -1.40
C LEU A 161 -18.00 8.29 -2.72
N LEU A 162 -17.55 7.45 -3.66
CA LEU A 162 -17.10 7.90 -4.99
C LEU A 162 -18.25 8.59 -5.75
N LYS A 163 -19.46 8.04 -5.67
CA LYS A 163 -20.65 8.70 -6.25
C LYS A 163 -20.87 10.09 -5.67
N LYS A 164 -20.77 10.25 -4.35
CA LYS A 164 -20.89 11.57 -3.70
C LYS A 164 -19.82 12.56 -4.18
N LEU A 165 -18.58 12.09 -4.40
CA LEU A 165 -17.50 12.92 -4.94
C LEU A 165 -17.79 13.34 -6.39
N HIS A 166 -18.28 12.41 -7.21
CA HIS A 166 -18.69 12.68 -8.57
C HIS A 166 -19.83 13.70 -8.62
N ASP A 167 -20.89 13.51 -7.82
CA ASP A 167 -22.04 14.40 -7.77
C ASP A 167 -21.65 15.84 -7.31
N LYS A 168 -20.55 15.98 -6.58
CA LYS A 168 -19.96 17.26 -6.18
C LYS A 168 -18.96 17.84 -7.19
N GLY A 169 -18.71 17.16 -8.30
CA GLY A 169 -17.74 17.56 -9.34
C GLY A 169 -16.27 17.38 -8.97
N PHE A 170 -15.96 16.68 -7.86
CA PHE A 170 -14.58 16.38 -7.48
C PHE A 170 -13.99 15.17 -8.18
N LEU A 171 -14.83 14.27 -8.69
CA LEU A 171 -14.44 13.15 -9.51
C LEU A 171 -14.93 13.37 -10.93
N TYR A 172 -14.00 13.46 -11.88
CA TYR A 172 -14.29 13.75 -13.27
C TYR A 172 -13.32 12.98 -14.19
N LYS A 173 -13.71 12.80 -15.44
CA LYS A 173 -12.87 12.19 -16.48
C LYS A 173 -11.86 13.23 -16.99
N GLY A 174 -10.58 12.92 -16.94
CA GLY A 174 -9.51 13.81 -17.38
C GLY A 174 -8.34 13.03 -17.99
N TYR A 175 -7.31 13.77 -18.40
CA TYR A 175 -6.06 13.23 -18.91
C TYR A 175 -4.93 13.53 -17.94
N THR A 176 -4.02 12.56 -17.74
CA THR A 176 -2.80 12.73 -16.96
C THR A 176 -1.66 11.94 -17.61
N ILE A 177 -0.43 12.35 -17.30
CA ILE A 177 0.76 11.59 -17.68
C ILE A 177 1.07 10.61 -16.55
N GLN A 178 1.26 9.35 -16.90
CA GLN A 178 1.59 8.29 -15.97
C GLN A 178 2.67 7.38 -16.59
N PRO A 179 3.69 6.96 -15.83
CA PRO A 179 4.61 5.91 -16.26
C PRO A 179 3.85 4.62 -16.57
N PHE A 180 4.21 3.97 -17.65
CA PHE A 180 3.59 2.72 -18.11
C PHE A 180 4.62 1.61 -18.18
N SER A 181 4.31 0.44 -17.64
CA SER A 181 5.13 -0.76 -17.72
C SER A 181 4.61 -1.68 -18.83
N PRO A 182 5.32 -1.85 -19.96
CA PRO A 182 4.92 -2.82 -20.97
C PRO A 182 4.92 -4.26 -20.46
N ALA A 183 5.82 -4.59 -19.53
CA ALA A 183 5.92 -5.93 -18.96
C ALA A 183 4.73 -6.29 -18.06
N ALA A 184 4.20 -5.31 -17.33
CA ALA A 184 3.02 -5.48 -16.48
C ALA A 184 1.71 -5.13 -17.22
N GLY A 185 1.79 -4.51 -18.40
CA GLY A 185 0.63 -4.11 -19.19
C GLY A 185 -0.23 -3.02 -18.54
N THR A 186 0.35 -2.20 -17.64
CA THR A 186 -0.40 -1.20 -16.88
C THR A 186 0.41 0.04 -16.54
N GLY A 187 -0.29 1.13 -16.19
CA GLY A 187 0.32 2.31 -15.57
C GLY A 187 0.84 2.02 -14.17
N LEU A 188 1.89 2.71 -13.77
CA LEU A 188 2.52 2.56 -12.46
C LEU A 188 2.21 3.76 -11.56
N SER A 189 1.92 3.49 -10.29
CA SER A 189 1.78 4.48 -9.25
C SER A 189 3.16 4.97 -8.75
N SER A 190 3.17 6.11 -8.06
CA SER A 190 4.40 6.60 -7.41
C SER A 190 4.92 5.62 -6.34
N HIS A 191 4.04 4.87 -5.69
CA HIS A 191 4.44 3.83 -4.73
C HIS A 191 5.22 2.71 -5.40
N GLU A 192 4.76 2.22 -6.54
CA GLU A 192 5.44 1.17 -7.32
C GLU A 192 6.79 1.65 -7.86
N LEU A 193 6.88 2.91 -8.28
CA LEU A 193 8.14 3.52 -8.73
C LEU A 193 9.17 3.69 -7.61
N ASN A 194 8.73 3.81 -6.35
CA ASN A 194 9.60 3.99 -5.19
C ASN A 194 10.06 2.68 -4.55
N GLN A 195 9.71 1.52 -5.12
CA GLN A 195 10.16 0.24 -4.58
C GLN A 195 11.68 0.07 -4.74
N PRO A 196 12.35 -0.59 -3.77
CA PRO A 196 13.78 -0.90 -3.88
C PRO A 196 14.10 -1.65 -5.17
N GLY A 197 15.14 -1.21 -5.89
CA GLY A 197 15.58 -1.85 -7.13
C GLY A 197 14.79 -1.45 -8.38
N THR A 198 13.80 -0.58 -8.29
CA THR A 198 13.04 -0.07 -9.46
C THR A 198 13.95 0.75 -10.39
N TYR A 199 14.78 1.60 -9.83
CA TYR A 199 15.74 2.38 -10.60
C TYR A 199 17.07 1.64 -10.69
N GLN A 200 17.55 1.44 -11.90
CA GLN A 200 18.81 0.79 -12.19
C GLN A 200 19.61 1.60 -13.19
N ASN A 201 20.94 1.54 -13.09
CA ASN A 201 21.81 2.14 -14.08
C ASN A 201 21.81 1.29 -15.35
N VAL A 202 21.37 1.89 -16.45
CA VAL A 202 21.37 1.26 -17.77
C VAL A 202 22.18 2.10 -18.76
N LYS A 203 22.82 1.45 -19.73
CA LYS A 203 23.46 2.14 -20.85
C LYS A 203 22.44 2.32 -21.96
N ASP A 204 22.17 3.58 -22.29
CA ASP A 204 21.19 3.92 -23.34
C ASP A 204 21.76 4.99 -24.27
N THR A 205 21.17 5.08 -25.48
CA THR A 205 21.53 6.10 -26.48
C THR A 205 20.66 7.33 -26.27
N THR A 206 21.32 8.45 -26.03
CA THR A 206 20.67 9.75 -25.86
C THR A 206 21.07 10.69 -26.97
N ILE A 207 20.25 11.69 -27.26
CA ILE A 207 20.59 12.74 -28.22
C ILE A 207 20.36 14.13 -27.64
N VAL A 208 21.08 15.10 -28.18
CA VAL A 208 20.84 16.54 -27.97
C VAL A 208 20.29 17.09 -29.29
N ALA A 209 19.02 17.46 -29.30
CA ALA A 209 18.38 18.08 -30.46
C ALA A 209 18.62 19.59 -30.48
N GLN A 210 18.88 20.15 -31.64
CA GLN A 210 19.08 21.58 -31.87
C GLN A 210 17.85 22.20 -32.53
N PHE A 211 17.23 23.16 -31.86
CA PHE A 211 16.09 23.90 -32.37
C PHE A 211 16.51 25.32 -32.70
N LYS A 212 16.56 25.68 -33.98
CA LYS A 212 17.01 27.00 -34.44
C LYS A 212 16.05 28.10 -33.98
N LYS A 213 16.59 29.11 -33.33
CA LYS A 213 15.82 30.31 -32.96
C LYS A 213 15.47 31.13 -34.17
N THR A 214 14.19 31.42 -34.37
CA THR A 214 13.70 32.24 -35.48
C THR A 214 14.29 33.64 -35.44
N GLY A 215 14.68 34.19 -36.59
CA GLY A 215 15.27 35.54 -36.70
C GLY A 215 16.74 35.64 -36.29
N THR A 216 17.45 34.53 -36.11
CA THR A 216 18.86 34.47 -35.81
C THR A 216 19.61 33.48 -36.70
N GLU A 217 20.90 33.74 -37.02
CA GLU A 217 21.67 32.85 -37.87
C GLU A 217 22.23 31.63 -37.15
N ASN A 218 22.83 31.84 -35.97
CA ASN A 218 23.59 30.80 -35.25
C ASN A 218 23.16 30.64 -33.79
N HIS A 219 21.87 30.89 -33.48
CA HIS A 219 21.33 30.64 -32.14
C HIS A 219 20.36 29.44 -32.14
N TYR A 220 20.60 28.51 -31.23
CA TYR A 220 19.83 27.30 -31.09
C TYR A 220 19.44 27.07 -29.63
N PHE A 221 18.26 26.54 -29.42
CA PHE A 221 17.89 25.89 -28.16
C PHE A 221 18.36 24.46 -28.22
N LEU A 222 19.01 23.97 -27.17
CA LEU A 222 19.44 22.60 -27.03
C LEU A 222 18.50 21.88 -26.08
N ALA A 223 17.97 20.76 -26.53
CA ALA A 223 17.13 19.88 -25.71
C ALA A 223 17.69 18.46 -25.71
N TRP A 224 18.10 18.01 -24.51
CA TRP A 224 18.55 16.63 -24.31
C TRP A 224 17.35 15.72 -24.09
N THR A 225 17.36 14.55 -24.71
CA THR A 225 16.31 13.53 -24.52
C THR A 225 16.90 12.11 -24.57
N THR A 226 16.32 11.23 -23.74
CA THR A 226 16.53 9.77 -23.78
C THR A 226 15.54 9.07 -24.69
N THR A 227 14.54 9.76 -25.21
CA THR A 227 13.45 9.21 -26.03
C THR A 227 13.34 9.92 -27.39
N PRO A 228 14.37 9.80 -28.27
CA PRO A 228 14.45 10.58 -29.54
C PRO A 228 13.29 10.33 -30.50
N TRP A 229 12.61 9.17 -30.42
CA TRP A 229 11.44 8.84 -31.21
C TRP A 229 10.21 9.71 -30.92
N THR A 230 10.20 10.47 -29.81
CA THR A 230 9.10 11.42 -29.51
C THR A 230 9.28 12.77 -30.22
N LEU A 231 10.46 13.09 -30.73
CA LEU A 231 10.76 14.37 -31.36
C LEU A 231 9.88 14.71 -32.58
N PRO A 232 9.46 13.75 -33.45
CA PRO A 232 8.55 14.07 -34.55
C PRO A 232 7.20 14.65 -34.10
N SER A 233 6.77 14.37 -32.88
CA SER A 233 5.52 14.89 -32.28
C SER A 233 5.75 16.11 -31.39
N ASN A 234 6.96 16.68 -31.34
CA ASN A 234 7.27 17.81 -30.47
C ASN A 234 6.62 19.10 -31.03
N THR A 235 5.80 19.76 -30.23
CA THR A 235 5.06 20.97 -30.63
C THR A 235 5.60 22.24 -30.00
N ALA A 236 6.33 22.16 -28.89
CA ALA A 236 6.85 23.30 -28.17
C ALA A 236 8.06 22.94 -27.31
N LEU A 237 8.85 23.96 -26.94
CA LEU A 237 9.90 23.87 -25.93
C LEU A 237 9.48 24.67 -24.71
N ALA A 238 9.49 24.03 -23.54
CA ALA A 238 9.30 24.71 -22.27
C ALA A 238 10.65 25.27 -21.77
N VAL A 239 10.69 26.56 -21.48
CA VAL A 239 11.92 27.24 -21.04
C VAL A 239 11.69 27.99 -19.73
N GLY A 240 12.71 28.05 -18.88
CA GLY A 240 12.71 28.88 -17.68
C GLY A 240 13.17 30.32 -17.98
N ALA A 241 12.76 31.26 -17.14
CA ALA A 241 13.21 32.68 -17.25
C ALA A 241 14.73 32.83 -17.11
N LYS A 242 15.39 31.93 -16.39
CA LYS A 242 16.85 31.84 -16.25
C LYS A 242 17.34 30.59 -16.96
N ILE A 243 17.64 30.71 -18.23
CA ILE A 243 18.22 29.62 -19.03
C ILE A 243 19.74 29.73 -19.01
N GLY A 244 20.42 28.61 -18.77
CA GLY A 244 21.89 28.58 -18.87
C GLY A 244 22.34 28.71 -20.33
N ARG A 245 23.47 29.35 -20.56
CA ARG A 245 24.15 29.34 -21.87
C ARG A 245 25.22 28.25 -21.84
N ALA A 246 25.23 27.42 -22.86
CA ALA A 246 26.35 26.51 -23.16
C ALA A 246 27.35 27.21 -24.04
#